data_ece845a4f4a70b3ed31b4d7733c2a82a
#
_entry.id   ece845a4f4a70b3ed31b4d7733c2a82a
#
_cell.length_a   1.000
_cell.length_b   1.000
_cell.length_c   1.000
_cell.angle_alpha   90.00
_cell.angle_beta   90.00
_cell.angle_gamma   90.00
#
_symmetry.space_group_name_H-M   'P 1'
#
loop_
_entity.id
_entity.type
_entity.pdbx_description
1 polymer ?
#
loop_
_entity_poly.entity_id
_entity_poly.type
_entity_poly.pdbx_seq_one_letter_code
_entity_poly.pdbx_strand_id
1 'polypeptide(L)'
;QYRNGDSYVGDFSEGVLHGNGVYLWVNGDKYEGQFIDGKKHGIGNIKYSAGEEYTGEFKNDKPHGNGECLISDVKRIDAFSVGLADKRGYKKIKCSWSEGNLIK
;
A
#
# COMPACT_ATOMS: atom_id res chain seq x y z
N GLN A 1 -14.00 -10.95 -9.16
CA GLN A 1 -12.76 -11.69 -8.92
C GLN A 1 -12.09 -12.03 -10.25
N TYR A 2 -10.79 -11.88 -10.31
CA TYR A 2 -10.05 -12.15 -11.53
C TYR A 2 -9.54 -13.58 -11.53
N ARG A 3 -9.09 -14.04 -12.72
CA ARG A 3 -8.62 -15.41 -12.83
C ARG A 3 -7.47 -15.75 -11.91
N ASN A 4 -6.62 -14.79 -11.65
CA ASN A 4 -5.48 -15.03 -10.79
C ASN A 4 -5.80 -14.99 -9.31
N GLY A 5 -7.09 -14.78 -8.96
CA GLY A 5 -7.48 -14.74 -7.56
C GLY A 5 -7.58 -13.34 -6.99
N ASP A 6 -7.19 -12.33 -7.74
CA ASP A 6 -7.33 -10.95 -7.27
C ASP A 6 -8.78 -10.52 -7.33
N SER A 7 -9.12 -9.49 -6.56
CA SER A 7 -10.47 -8.94 -6.53
C SER A 7 -10.40 -7.42 -6.59
N TYR A 8 -11.41 -6.82 -7.19
CA TYR A 8 -11.51 -5.37 -7.21
C TYR A 8 -12.95 -4.95 -7.02
N VAL A 9 -13.15 -3.94 -6.17
CA VAL A 9 -14.46 -3.31 -5.97
C VAL A 9 -14.26 -1.81 -6.08
N GLY A 10 -14.98 -1.18 -6.99
CA GLY A 10 -14.85 0.25 -7.17
C GLY A 10 -15.31 0.71 -8.52
N ASP A 11 -14.82 1.86 -8.92
CA ASP A 11 -15.25 2.49 -10.16
C ASP A 11 -14.52 1.94 -11.36
N PHE A 12 -15.20 1.96 -12.50
CA PHE A 12 -14.63 1.55 -13.78
C PHE A 12 -14.92 2.61 -14.82
N SER A 13 -14.05 2.70 -15.79
CA SER A 13 -14.31 3.53 -16.98
C SER A 13 -13.87 2.73 -18.17
N GLU A 14 -14.83 2.48 -19.10
CA GLU A 14 -14.55 1.73 -20.33
C GLU A 14 -13.83 0.41 -20.05
N GLY A 15 -14.27 -0.29 -19.01
CA GLY A 15 -13.74 -1.61 -18.71
C GLY A 15 -12.46 -1.65 -17.91
N VAL A 16 -11.90 -0.50 -17.56
CA VAL A 16 -10.68 -0.48 -16.76
C VAL A 16 -10.92 0.22 -15.44
N LEU A 17 -10.10 -0.10 -14.44
CA LEU A 17 -10.19 0.50 -13.13
C LEU A 17 -9.96 2.00 -13.24
N HIS A 18 -10.83 2.77 -12.58
CA HIS A 18 -10.75 4.21 -12.68
C HIS A 18 -11.50 4.82 -11.52
N GLY A 19 -11.06 5.97 -11.01
CA GLY A 19 -11.71 6.58 -9.86
C GLY A 19 -11.27 5.93 -8.58
N ASN A 20 -12.19 5.73 -7.64
CA ASN A 20 -11.84 5.18 -6.34
C ASN A 20 -12.18 3.70 -6.28
N GLY A 21 -11.32 2.93 -5.65
CA GLY A 21 -11.60 1.52 -5.51
C GLY A 21 -10.68 0.81 -4.55
N VAL A 22 -10.95 -0.46 -4.35
CA VAL A 22 -10.17 -1.33 -3.47
C VAL A 22 -9.76 -2.55 -4.28
N TYR A 23 -8.46 -2.78 -4.35
CA TYR A 23 -7.91 -3.93 -5.05
C TYR A 23 -7.27 -4.86 -4.03
N LEU A 24 -7.62 -6.12 -4.11
CA LEU A 24 -7.09 -7.12 -3.20
C LEU A 24 -6.36 -8.18 -4.00
N TRP A 25 -5.07 -8.30 -3.77
CA TRP A 25 -4.26 -9.31 -4.45
C TRP A 25 -4.37 -10.64 -3.74
N VAL A 26 -4.18 -11.70 -4.49
CA VAL A 26 -4.33 -13.03 -3.96
C VAL A 26 -3.35 -13.32 -2.82
N ASN A 27 -2.22 -12.63 -2.80
CA ASN A 27 -1.25 -12.84 -1.73
C ASN A 27 -1.58 -12.08 -0.44
N GLY A 28 -2.69 -11.34 -0.44
CA GLY A 28 -3.10 -10.63 0.77
C GLY A 28 -2.79 -9.15 0.79
N ASP A 29 -2.06 -8.66 -0.20
CA ASP A 29 -1.83 -7.22 -0.29
C ASP A 29 -3.13 -6.53 -0.66
N LYS A 30 -3.27 -5.28 -0.28
CA LYS A 30 -4.50 -4.53 -0.52
C LYS A 30 -4.19 -3.08 -0.82
N TYR A 31 -4.81 -2.55 -1.86
CA TYR A 31 -4.72 -1.13 -2.17
C TYR A 31 -6.11 -0.52 -2.11
N GLU A 32 -6.20 0.64 -1.48
CA GLU A 32 -7.45 1.38 -1.42
C GLU A 32 -7.14 2.82 -1.79
N GLY A 33 -7.74 3.31 -2.86
CA GLY A 33 -7.47 4.67 -3.31
C GLY A 33 -7.87 4.90 -4.73
N GLN A 34 -7.16 5.81 -5.37
CA GLN A 34 -7.52 6.27 -6.70
C GLN A 34 -6.81 5.50 -7.79
N PHE A 35 -7.48 5.36 -8.92
CA PHE A 35 -6.96 4.69 -10.11
C PHE A 35 -7.20 5.56 -11.33
N ILE A 36 -6.30 5.48 -12.29
CA ILE A 36 -6.48 6.09 -13.60
C ILE A 36 -5.98 5.08 -14.63
N ASP A 37 -6.86 4.75 -15.57
CA ASP A 37 -6.52 3.82 -16.66
C ASP A 37 -5.91 2.52 -16.16
N GLY A 38 -6.47 1.98 -15.09
CA GLY A 38 -6.04 0.70 -14.56
C GLY A 38 -4.85 0.77 -13.63
N LYS A 39 -4.32 1.95 -13.38
CA LYS A 39 -3.12 2.10 -12.56
C LYS A 39 -3.40 2.91 -11.30
N LYS A 40 -2.71 2.58 -10.23
CA LYS A 40 -2.80 3.37 -9.02
C LYS A 40 -2.28 4.76 -9.32
N HIS A 41 -3.02 5.78 -8.89
CA HIS A 41 -2.66 7.15 -9.18
C HIS A 41 -3.36 8.06 -8.20
N GLY A 42 -2.73 9.18 -7.83
CA GLY A 42 -3.32 10.09 -6.85
C GLY A 42 -3.07 9.58 -5.45
N ILE A 43 -4.04 9.75 -4.58
CA ILE A 43 -3.86 9.39 -3.17
C ILE A 43 -4.38 7.99 -2.92
N GLY A 44 -3.61 7.21 -2.18
CA GLY A 44 -4.05 5.87 -1.85
C GLY A 44 -3.29 5.29 -0.67
N ASN A 45 -3.75 4.12 -0.25
CA ASN A 45 -3.15 3.38 0.84
C ASN A 45 -2.91 1.95 0.37
N ILE A 46 -1.68 1.47 0.47
CA ILE A 46 -1.39 0.09 0.15
C ILE A 46 -0.88 -0.61 1.40
N LYS A 47 -1.48 -1.75 1.70
CA LYS A 47 -1.09 -2.59 2.83
C LYS A 47 -0.55 -3.89 2.28
N TYR A 48 0.63 -4.25 2.75
CA TYR A 48 1.24 -5.49 2.32
C TYR A 48 0.88 -6.60 3.30
N SER A 49 0.80 -7.80 2.81
CA SER A 49 0.41 -8.93 3.65
C SER A 49 1.36 -9.12 4.82
N ALA A 50 2.57 -8.66 4.69
CA ALA A 50 3.55 -8.76 5.76
C ALA A 50 3.33 -7.73 6.86
N GLY A 51 2.43 -6.78 6.65
CA GLY A 51 2.11 -5.80 7.69
C GLY A 51 2.58 -4.39 7.40
N GLU A 52 3.45 -4.23 6.45
CA GLU A 52 3.92 -2.89 6.09
C GLU A 52 2.85 -2.16 5.31
N GLU A 53 2.93 -0.84 5.32
CA GLU A 53 1.86 -0.04 4.74
C GLU A 53 2.41 1.30 4.27
N TYR A 54 1.87 1.79 3.16
CA TYR A 54 2.21 3.12 2.68
C TYR A 54 0.93 3.88 2.38
N THR A 55 0.85 5.12 2.84
CA THR A 55 -0.27 6.01 2.56
C THR A 55 0.30 7.29 1.96
N GLY A 56 -0.16 7.63 0.77
CA GLY A 56 0.33 8.84 0.13
C GLY A 56 0.05 8.84 -1.35
N GLU A 57 0.91 9.49 -2.09
CA GLU A 57 0.71 9.68 -3.53
C GLU A 57 1.23 8.51 -4.33
N PHE A 58 0.54 8.24 -5.42
CA PHE A 58 0.93 7.22 -6.39
C PHE A 58 0.94 7.84 -7.77
N LYS A 59 1.79 7.34 -8.63
CA LYS A 59 1.84 7.75 -10.02
C LYS A 59 2.23 6.55 -10.86
N ASN A 60 1.37 6.23 -11.83
CA ASN A 60 1.61 5.10 -12.73
C ASN A 60 1.92 3.81 -11.97
N ASP A 61 1.08 3.49 -10.98
CA ASP A 61 1.17 2.27 -10.18
C ASP A 61 2.26 2.28 -9.12
N LYS A 62 3.02 3.34 -9.01
CA LYS A 62 4.16 3.37 -8.09
C LYS A 62 4.01 4.48 -7.07
N PRO A 63 4.47 4.26 -5.85
CA PRO A 63 4.53 5.35 -4.89
C PRO A 63 5.35 6.49 -5.46
N HIS A 64 4.89 7.71 -5.24
CA HIS A 64 5.57 8.87 -5.77
C HIS A 64 5.29 10.06 -4.86
N GLY A 65 6.28 10.91 -4.65
CA GLY A 65 6.09 12.07 -3.80
C GLY A 65 6.12 11.70 -2.34
N ASN A 66 5.38 12.45 -1.54
CA ASN A 66 5.45 12.32 -0.09
C ASN A 66 4.30 11.49 0.46
N GLY A 67 4.58 10.80 1.55
CA GLY A 67 3.56 10.03 2.21
C GLY A 67 4.05 9.52 3.55
N GLU A 68 3.32 8.56 4.11
CA GLU A 68 3.69 7.94 5.36
C GLU A 68 3.87 6.45 5.13
N CYS A 69 4.96 5.93 5.68
CA CYS A 69 5.25 4.51 5.59
C CYS A 69 5.21 3.89 6.96
N LEU A 70 4.61 2.71 7.04
CA LEU A 70 4.66 1.90 8.25
C LEU A 70 5.57 0.74 7.93
N ILE A 71 6.74 0.73 8.51
CA ILE A 71 7.73 -0.28 8.22
C ILE A 71 8.01 -1.14 9.44
N SER A 72 8.46 -2.34 9.18
CA SER A 72 8.81 -3.25 10.25
C SER A 72 10.13 -2.77 10.87
N ASP A 73 10.11 -2.64 12.19
CA ASP A 73 11.30 -2.26 12.91
C ASP A 73 11.70 -3.44 13.78
N VAL A 74 12.19 -4.44 13.14
CA VAL A 74 12.48 -5.71 13.80
C VAL A 74 13.44 -5.55 14.93
N LYS A 75 14.36 -4.65 14.82
CA LYS A 75 15.33 -4.46 15.88
C LYS A 75 14.72 -3.95 17.16
N ARG A 76 13.55 -3.36 17.06
CA ARG A 76 12.90 -2.85 18.24
C ARG A 76 11.93 -3.82 18.85
N ILE A 77 11.79 -4.96 18.24
CA ILE A 77 10.88 -5.97 18.71
C ILE A 77 11.57 -6.97 19.59
N ASP A 78 12.74 -6.75 20.01
CA ASP A 78 13.45 -7.76 20.75
C ASP A 78 12.73 -7.98 22.06
N ALA A 79 13.42 -8.24 23.06
CA ALA A 79 12.91 -8.77 24.27
C ALA A 79 11.68 -8.12 24.83
N PHE A 80 11.55 -6.86 24.65
CA PHE A 80 10.45 -6.23 25.30
C PHE A 80 9.17 -6.36 24.59
N SER A 81 9.26 -6.59 23.34
CA SER A 81 8.09 -6.51 22.51
C SER A 81 7.35 -7.79 22.41
N VAL A 82 7.82 -8.74 23.13
CA VAL A 82 7.27 -10.04 23.00
C VAL A 82 5.77 -10.10 23.14
N GLY A 83 5.24 -9.43 24.09
CA GLY A 83 3.81 -9.48 24.25
C GLY A 83 3.09 -8.47 23.40
N LEU A 84 3.82 -7.79 22.54
CA LEU A 84 3.26 -6.68 21.81
C LEU A 84 3.38 -6.92 20.35
N ALA A 85 3.08 -8.09 19.93
CA ALA A 85 3.38 -8.52 18.59
C ALA A 85 2.60 -7.83 17.48
N ASP A 86 1.66 -7.03 17.84
CA ASP A 86 0.88 -6.38 16.82
C ASP A 86 1.68 -5.27 16.16
N LYS A 87 1.12 -4.12 16.07
CA LYS A 87 1.76 -3.02 15.37
C LYS A 87 2.87 -2.36 16.13
N ARG A 88 3.16 -2.79 17.31
CA ARG A 88 4.22 -2.15 18.07
C ARG A 88 5.59 -2.47 17.55
N GLY A 89 5.70 -3.50 16.73
CA GLY A 89 6.94 -3.78 16.06
C GLY A 89 7.12 -2.99 14.79
N TYR A 90 6.21 -2.08 14.49
CA TYR A 90 6.28 -1.27 13.29
C TYR A 90 6.51 0.17 13.63
N LYS A 91 7.12 0.87 12.70
CA LYS A 91 7.46 2.27 12.90
C LYS A 91 6.86 3.07 11.76
N LYS A 92 6.18 4.16 12.13
CA LYS A 92 5.59 5.03 11.13
C LYS A 92 6.58 6.16 10.86
N ILE A 93 6.92 6.34 9.60
CA ILE A 93 7.85 7.40 9.20
C ILE A 93 7.30 8.11 8.00
N LYS A 94 7.77 9.32 7.79
CA LYS A 94 7.48 10.02 6.56
C LYS A 94 8.45 9.51 5.51
N CYS A 95 7.94 9.30 4.32
CA CYS A 95 8.76 8.76 3.26
C CYS A 95 8.51 9.52 1.98
N SER A 96 9.48 9.54 1.12
CA SER A 96 9.39 10.18 -0.18
C SER A 96 9.81 9.18 -1.23
N TRP A 97 9.18 9.26 -2.38
CA TRP A 97 9.40 8.29 -3.44
C TRP A 97 9.60 9.00 -4.76
N SER A 98 10.40 8.42 -5.61
CA SER A 98 10.55 8.89 -6.98
C SER A 98 10.46 7.66 -7.87
N GLU A 99 9.38 7.60 -8.66
CA GLU A 99 9.15 6.51 -9.60
C GLU A 99 9.30 5.13 -8.96
N GLY A 100 8.73 4.99 -7.76
CA GLY A 100 8.74 3.70 -7.09
C GLY A 100 9.97 3.44 -6.24
N ASN A 101 10.93 4.34 -6.24
CA ASN A 101 12.13 4.19 -5.44
C ASN A 101 12.07 5.07 -4.21
N LEU A 102 12.35 4.48 -3.07
CA LEU A 102 12.30 5.21 -1.82
C LEU A 102 13.49 6.16 -1.72
N ILE A 103 13.20 7.40 -1.39
CA ILE A 103 14.21 8.40 -1.18
C ILE A 103 14.28 8.67 0.31
N LYS A 104 15.45 8.60 0.86
CA LYS A 104 15.61 8.84 2.29
C LYS A 104 15.85 10.27 2.61
#